data_fb8d2c29a3024d45a0ce90ef9ca6b28c
#
_entry.id   fb8d2c29a3024d45a0ce90ef9ca6b28c
#
_cell.length_a   1.000
_cell.length_b   1.000
_cell.length_c   1.000
_cell.angle_alpha   90.00
_cell.angle_beta   90.00
_cell.angle_gamma   90.00
#
_symmetry.space_group_name_H-M   'P 1'
#
loop_
_entity.id
_entity.type
_entity.pdbx_description
1 polymer ?
#
loop_
_entity_poly.entity_id
_entity_poly.type
_entity_poly.pdbx_seq_one_letter_code
_entity_poly.pdbx_strand_id
1 'polypeptide(L)'
;MSVENKDRIVKQTELKAPISRVWQAITDYRQFGEWFKVKLDGPFVEGQVSTGHITYPGYEYVRWEAHIVKIEPERIFSYTWSHPKSMDKANYSSDYSKDPKTLVEFRLEKTSNGTRLTLIESGFESIPAEWRAESFRRNDGGWTEQMRNIEKYVAEK
;
A
#
# COMPACT_ATOMS: atom_id res chain seq x y z
N MET A 1 -6.48 19.78 22.75
CA MET A 1 -7.40 18.97 21.96
C MET A 1 -6.72 18.46 20.70
N SER A 2 -6.70 17.17 20.52
CA SER A 2 -6.11 16.63 19.31
C SER A 2 -7.16 16.64 18.20
N VAL A 3 -6.76 17.11 17.03
CA VAL A 3 -7.60 17.06 15.85
C VAL A 3 -7.19 15.81 15.08
N GLU A 4 -8.13 14.93 14.87
CA GLU A 4 -7.88 13.74 14.10
C GLU A 4 -7.60 14.14 12.65
N ASN A 5 -6.43 13.81 12.15
CA ASN A 5 -6.05 14.12 10.78
C ASN A 5 -6.55 13.02 9.85
N LYS A 6 -7.63 13.32 9.15
CA LYS A 6 -8.22 12.37 8.18
C LYS A 6 -7.74 12.62 6.76
N ASP A 7 -6.73 13.47 6.58
CA ASP A 7 -6.15 13.72 5.27
C ASP A 7 -5.09 12.69 4.94
N ARG A 8 -4.62 11.95 5.92
CA ARG A 8 -3.63 10.90 5.69
C ARG A 8 -3.67 9.83 6.77
N ILE A 9 -3.17 8.67 6.38
CA ILE A 9 -3.00 7.51 7.27
C ILE A 9 -1.52 7.38 7.54
N VAL A 10 -1.15 7.20 8.81
CA VAL A 10 0.23 6.92 9.20
C VAL A 10 0.23 5.69 10.08
N LYS A 11 0.98 4.67 9.67
CA LYS A 11 1.17 3.44 10.44
C LYS A 11 2.66 3.22 10.60
N GLN A 12 3.08 2.80 11.77
CA GLN A 12 4.48 2.57 12.05
C GLN A 12 4.66 1.29 12.83
N THR A 13 5.67 0.50 12.47
CA THR A 13 5.98 -0.73 13.19
C THR A 13 7.47 -0.96 13.24
N GLU A 14 7.93 -1.64 14.28
CA GLU A 14 9.33 -2.05 14.42
C GLU A 14 9.43 -3.50 13.98
N LEU A 15 10.23 -3.74 12.95
CA LEU A 15 10.42 -5.07 12.39
C LEU A 15 11.77 -5.63 12.84
N LYS A 16 11.77 -6.86 13.36
CA LYS A 16 12.99 -7.52 13.82
C LYS A 16 13.68 -8.21 12.64
N ALA A 17 14.06 -7.41 11.66
CA ALA A 17 14.74 -7.90 10.47
C ALA A 17 15.64 -6.79 9.93
N PRO A 18 16.74 -7.15 9.26
CA PRO A 18 17.65 -6.15 8.70
C PRO A 18 16.94 -5.35 7.59
N ILE A 19 17.39 -4.12 7.41
CA ILE A 19 16.76 -3.21 6.46
C ILE A 19 16.76 -3.77 5.02
N SER A 20 17.79 -4.50 4.64
CA SER A 20 17.84 -5.13 3.31
C SER A 20 16.72 -6.15 3.12
N ARG A 21 16.43 -6.92 4.18
CA ARG A 21 15.37 -7.93 4.14
C ARG A 21 13.99 -7.26 4.01
N VAL A 22 13.77 -6.21 4.78
CA VAL A 22 12.50 -5.47 4.73
C VAL A 22 12.35 -4.79 3.37
N TRP A 23 13.42 -4.21 2.85
CA TRP A 23 13.41 -3.57 1.53
C TRP A 23 13.02 -4.56 0.44
N GLN A 24 13.57 -5.77 0.48
CA GLN A 24 13.21 -6.81 -0.49
C GLN A 24 11.73 -7.19 -0.39
N ALA A 25 11.21 -7.31 0.83
CA ALA A 25 9.80 -7.65 1.02
C ALA A 25 8.87 -6.62 0.40
N ILE A 26 9.29 -5.35 0.38
CA ILE A 26 8.49 -4.25 -0.13
C ILE A 26 8.66 -4.09 -1.65
N THR A 27 9.88 -4.24 -2.17
CA THR A 27 10.18 -3.88 -3.55
C THR A 27 10.32 -5.05 -4.52
N ASP A 28 10.56 -6.25 -4.02
CA ASP A 28 10.53 -7.43 -4.87
C ASP A 28 9.06 -7.78 -5.12
N TYR A 29 8.64 -7.71 -6.37
CA TYR A 29 7.21 -7.84 -6.69
C TYR A 29 6.62 -9.18 -6.29
N ARG A 30 7.42 -10.25 -6.28
CA ARG A 30 6.93 -11.56 -5.85
C ARG A 30 6.73 -11.60 -4.34
N GLN A 31 7.68 -11.05 -3.58
CA GLN A 31 7.57 -11.01 -2.13
C GLN A 31 6.45 -10.07 -1.69
N PHE A 32 6.37 -8.90 -2.30
CA PHE A 32 5.26 -7.97 -2.05
C PHE A 32 3.92 -8.66 -2.27
N GLY A 33 3.80 -9.39 -3.37
CA GLY A 33 2.58 -10.11 -3.70
C GLY A 33 2.19 -11.15 -2.66
N GLU A 34 3.17 -11.80 -2.04
CA GLU A 34 2.91 -12.82 -1.04
C GLU A 34 2.27 -12.25 0.22
N TRP A 35 2.82 -11.18 0.78
CA TRP A 35 2.26 -10.65 2.03
C TRP A 35 1.09 -9.70 1.81
N PHE A 36 1.08 -8.98 0.70
CA PHE A 36 0.00 -8.03 0.37
C PHE A 36 -1.23 -8.75 -0.18
N LYS A 37 -1.07 -9.96 -0.70
CA LYS A 37 -2.12 -10.74 -1.35
C LYS A 37 -2.54 -10.12 -2.69
N VAL A 38 -1.55 -9.94 -3.54
CA VAL A 38 -1.74 -9.46 -4.91
C VAL A 38 -0.82 -10.24 -5.83
N LYS A 39 -1.31 -10.59 -7.01
CA LYS A 39 -0.46 -11.19 -8.04
C LYS A 39 -0.10 -10.09 -9.02
N LEU A 40 1.17 -9.74 -9.04
CA LEU A 40 1.69 -8.68 -9.90
C LEU A 40 2.21 -9.26 -11.20
N ASP A 41 2.01 -8.52 -12.29
CA ASP A 41 2.39 -8.97 -13.63
C ASP A 41 3.90 -8.86 -13.90
N GLY A 42 4.60 -8.06 -13.13
CA GLY A 42 6.04 -7.88 -13.30
C GLY A 42 6.64 -6.96 -12.25
N PRO A 43 7.95 -6.71 -12.33
CA PRO A 43 8.65 -5.91 -11.32
C PRO A 43 8.19 -4.45 -11.29
N PHE A 44 8.37 -3.82 -10.13
CA PHE A 44 8.16 -2.38 -9.98
C PHE A 44 9.30 -1.63 -10.67
N VAL A 45 8.94 -0.66 -11.50
CA VAL A 45 9.92 0.19 -12.17
C VAL A 45 9.51 1.65 -11.98
N GLU A 46 10.44 2.46 -11.47
CA GLU A 46 10.17 3.87 -11.23
C GLU A 46 9.69 4.56 -12.50
N GLY A 47 8.60 5.31 -12.38
CA GLY A 47 7.98 6.01 -13.49
C GLY A 47 7.02 5.17 -14.33
N GLN A 48 6.86 3.88 -14.04
CA GLN A 48 5.99 3.02 -14.82
C GLN A 48 4.77 2.55 -14.01
N VAL A 49 3.78 2.02 -14.71
CA VAL A 49 2.56 1.49 -14.11
C VAL A 49 2.75 0.02 -13.77
N SER A 50 2.43 -0.33 -12.54
CA SER A 50 2.39 -1.72 -12.07
C SER A 50 0.96 -2.21 -12.19
N THR A 51 0.77 -3.41 -12.73
CA THR A 51 -0.56 -4.01 -12.87
C THR A 51 -0.61 -5.39 -12.25
N GLY A 52 -1.81 -5.86 -11.96
CA GLY A 52 -2.03 -7.17 -11.38
C GLY A 52 -3.45 -7.31 -10.88
N HIS A 53 -3.68 -8.27 -10.00
CA HIS A 53 -5.00 -8.44 -9.38
C HIS A 53 -4.85 -8.96 -7.95
N ILE A 54 -5.84 -8.65 -7.14
CA ILE A 54 -5.88 -9.08 -5.75
C ILE A 54 -6.08 -10.59 -5.70
N THR A 55 -5.41 -11.25 -4.75
CA THR A 55 -5.56 -12.70 -4.55
C THR A 55 -6.28 -13.02 -3.24
N TYR A 56 -6.72 -12.01 -2.51
CA TYR A 56 -7.48 -12.20 -1.29
C TYR A 56 -8.81 -12.88 -1.64
N PRO A 57 -9.17 -13.99 -0.97
CA PRO A 57 -10.40 -14.74 -1.30
C PRO A 57 -11.63 -13.85 -1.31
N GLY A 58 -12.39 -13.89 -2.40
CA GLY A 58 -13.59 -13.09 -2.58
C GLY A 58 -13.35 -11.76 -3.27
N TYR A 59 -12.09 -11.35 -3.45
CA TYR A 59 -11.75 -10.06 -4.05
C TYR A 59 -10.88 -10.20 -5.29
N GLU A 60 -10.83 -11.38 -5.88
CA GLU A 60 -9.98 -11.64 -7.05
C GLU A 60 -10.37 -10.84 -8.27
N TYR A 61 -11.56 -10.28 -8.30
CA TYR A 61 -12.01 -9.40 -9.38
C TYR A 61 -11.37 -8.00 -9.31
N VAL A 62 -10.77 -7.65 -8.18
CA VAL A 62 -10.21 -6.31 -8.00
C VAL A 62 -8.86 -6.21 -8.71
N ARG A 63 -8.76 -5.23 -9.59
CA ARG A 63 -7.53 -4.96 -10.33
C ARG A 63 -6.56 -4.14 -9.50
N TRP A 64 -5.30 -4.54 -9.51
CA TRP A 64 -4.20 -3.73 -8.98
C TRP A 64 -3.65 -2.87 -10.11
N GLU A 65 -3.57 -1.56 -9.87
CA GLU A 65 -2.91 -0.64 -10.78
C GLU A 65 -2.29 0.47 -9.93
N ALA A 66 -0.97 0.59 -10.00
CA ALA A 66 -0.25 1.59 -9.24
C ALA A 66 0.79 2.24 -10.14
N HIS A 67 0.92 3.56 -10.03
CA HIS A 67 1.95 4.32 -10.72
C HIS A 67 3.14 4.46 -9.79
N ILE A 68 4.26 3.85 -10.13
CA ILE A 68 5.44 3.83 -9.27
C ILE A 68 6.13 5.19 -9.33
N VAL A 69 6.21 5.86 -8.19
CA VAL A 69 6.73 7.22 -8.11
C VAL A 69 8.22 7.23 -7.77
N LYS A 70 8.62 6.53 -6.71
CA LYS A 70 10.00 6.58 -6.25
C LYS A 70 10.45 5.21 -5.73
N ILE A 71 11.67 4.83 -6.11
CA ILE A 71 12.36 3.66 -5.56
C ILE A 71 13.74 4.14 -5.14
N GLU A 72 13.89 4.46 -3.87
CA GLU A 72 15.16 4.92 -3.30
C GLU A 72 15.64 3.84 -2.35
N PRO A 73 16.69 3.08 -2.72
CA PRO A 73 17.08 1.87 -1.99
C PRO A 73 17.19 2.03 -0.48
N GLU A 74 16.48 1.15 0.21
CA GLU A 74 16.46 1.05 1.67
C GLU A 74 15.97 2.30 2.39
N ARG A 75 15.31 3.21 1.66
CA ARG A 75 14.77 4.44 2.24
C ARG A 75 13.30 4.66 1.95
N ILE A 76 12.92 4.76 0.66
CA ILE A 76 11.55 5.10 0.28
C ILE A 76 11.12 4.30 -0.95
N PHE A 77 9.93 3.71 -0.85
CA PHE A 77 9.22 3.14 -1.98
C PHE A 77 7.83 3.78 -2.00
N SER A 78 7.47 4.42 -3.11
CA SER A 78 6.18 5.09 -3.17
C SER A 78 5.49 4.88 -4.51
N TYR A 79 4.15 4.95 -4.47
CA TYR A 79 3.32 4.82 -5.64
C TYR A 79 1.99 5.55 -5.41
N THR A 80 1.28 5.85 -6.50
CA THR A 80 -0.08 6.34 -6.41
C THR A 80 -1.02 5.25 -6.89
N TRP A 81 -2.21 5.21 -6.30
CA TRP A 81 -3.25 4.28 -6.73
C TRP A 81 -4.62 4.94 -6.61
N SER A 82 -5.63 4.27 -7.17
CA SER A 82 -6.95 4.83 -7.31
C SER A 82 -7.87 4.50 -6.15
N HIS A 83 -8.82 5.42 -5.90
CA HIS A 83 -9.91 5.21 -4.93
C HIS A 83 -11.23 5.26 -5.67
N PRO A 84 -11.69 4.14 -6.23
CA PRO A 84 -12.97 4.10 -6.93
C PRO A 84 -14.13 4.34 -5.98
N LYS A 85 -15.23 4.84 -6.53
CA LYS A 85 -16.43 5.11 -5.75
C LYS A 85 -16.98 3.87 -5.05
N SER A 86 -16.84 2.70 -5.70
CA SER A 86 -17.31 1.45 -5.13
C SER A 86 -16.32 0.32 -5.38
N MET A 87 -16.08 -0.48 -4.34
CA MET A 87 -15.32 -1.73 -4.44
C MET A 87 -16.25 -2.94 -4.41
N ASP A 88 -17.56 -2.69 -4.34
CA ASP A 88 -18.55 -3.75 -4.35
C ASP A 88 -18.56 -4.42 -5.73
N LYS A 89 -18.52 -5.75 -5.75
CA LYS A 89 -18.42 -6.54 -6.97
C LYS A 89 -19.47 -6.16 -8.02
N ALA A 90 -20.68 -5.85 -7.58
CA ALA A 90 -21.79 -5.50 -8.49
C ALA A 90 -21.57 -4.17 -9.21
N ASN A 91 -20.82 -3.25 -8.61
CA ASN A 91 -20.63 -1.90 -9.12
C ASN A 91 -19.18 -1.57 -9.45
N TYR A 92 -18.30 -2.54 -9.33
CA TYR A 92 -16.88 -2.33 -9.54
C TYR A 92 -16.53 -2.14 -11.02
N SER A 93 -15.69 -1.16 -11.30
CA SER A 93 -15.12 -0.94 -12.63
C SER A 93 -13.60 -1.00 -12.53
N SER A 94 -12.96 -1.74 -13.44
CA SER A 94 -11.51 -1.80 -13.52
C SER A 94 -10.89 -0.64 -14.30
N ASP A 95 -11.71 0.27 -14.80
CA ASP A 95 -11.20 1.48 -15.45
C ASP A 95 -10.99 2.56 -14.41
N TYR A 96 -9.72 2.76 -14.03
CA TYR A 96 -9.33 3.71 -12.98
C TYR A 96 -8.92 5.08 -13.52
N SER A 97 -9.07 5.29 -14.82
CA SER A 97 -8.54 6.50 -15.47
C SER A 97 -9.08 7.81 -14.91
N LYS A 98 -10.30 7.80 -14.41
CA LYS A 98 -10.96 9.01 -13.87
C LYS A 98 -11.07 9.01 -12.36
N ASP A 99 -10.53 8.00 -11.69
CA ASP A 99 -10.64 7.91 -10.25
C ASP A 99 -9.64 8.83 -9.56
N PRO A 100 -10.01 9.38 -8.40
CA PRO A 100 -9.06 10.14 -7.59
C PRO A 100 -7.95 9.20 -7.08
N LYS A 101 -6.78 9.77 -6.85
CA LYS A 101 -5.62 8.98 -6.44
C LYS A 101 -5.03 9.51 -5.14
N THR A 102 -4.44 8.59 -4.38
CA THR A 102 -3.66 8.93 -3.20
C THR A 102 -2.23 8.44 -3.40
N LEU A 103 -1.32 8.99 -2.60
CA LEU A 103 0.09 8.60 -2.60
C LEU A 103 0.35 7.68 -1.42
N VAL A 104 0.96 6.54 -1.68
CA VAL A 104 1.40 5.60 -0.65
C VAL A 104 2.92 5.63 -0.59
N GLU A 105 3.45 5.81 0.63
CA GLU A 105 4.89 5.82 0.85
C GLU A 105 5.28 4.83 1.94
N PHE A 106 6.23 3.95 1.61
CA PHE A 106 6.88 3.09 2.60
C PHE A 106 8.23 3.70 2.89
N ARG A 107 8.48 4.07 4.14
CA ARG A 107 9.74 4.65 4.58
C ARG A 107 10.43 3.73 5.55
N LEU A 108 11.71 3.49 5.34
CA LEU A 108 12.51 2.61 6.16
C LEU A 108 13.60 3.37 6.89
N GLU A 109 13.87 2.93 8.12
CA GLU A 109 14.92 3.51 8.95
C GLU A 109 15.52 2.40 9.80
N LYS A 110 16.84 2.32 9.84
CA LYS A 110 17.52 1.34 10.71
C LYS A 110 17.28 1.67 12.17
N THR A 111 17.09 0.64 12.99
CA THR A 111 17.01 0.78 14.43
C THR A 111 18.04 -0.16 15.06
N SER A 112 18.22 -0.05 16.38
CA SER A 112 19.17 -0.90 17.09
C SER A 112 18.81 -2.40 16.99
N ASN A 113 17.54 -2.72 16.82
CA ASN A 113 17.05 -4.10 16.79
C ASN A 113 16.50 -4.56 15.44
N GLY A 114 16.59 -3.71 14.43
CA GLY A 114 16.06 -4.09 13.12
C GLY A 114 15.73 -2.89 12.25
N THR A 115 14.47 -2.77 11.85
CA THR A 115 14.03 -1.74 10.92
C THR A 115 12.71 -1.13 11.38
N ARG A 116 12.62 0.20 11.34
CA ARG A 116 11.34 0.88 11.52
C ARG A 116 10.72 1.09 10.15
N LEU A 117 9.51 0.61 9.99
CA LEU A 117 8.73 0.80 8.77
C LEU A 117 7.63 1.81 9.06
N THR A 118 7.59 2.90 8.30
CA THR A 118 6.52 3.87 8.38
C THR A 118 5.77 3.88 7.06
N LEU A 119 4.47 3.61 7.13
CA LEU A 119 3.56 3.64 5.98
C LEU A 119 2.76 4.95 6.06
N ILE A 120 2.76 5.72 4.98
CA ILE A 120 1.98 6.96 4.89
C ILE A 120 1.15 6.89 3.62
N GLU A 121 -0.17 7.04 3.76
CA GLU A 121 -1.04 7.25 2.60
C GLU A 121 -1.64 8.64 2.73
N SER A 122 -1.42 9.48 1.72
CA SER A 122 -1.83 10.89 1.77
C SER A 122 -2.57 11.28 0.48
N GLY A 123 -3.25 12.42 0.53
CA GLY A 123 -4.00 12.93 -0.63
C GLY A 123 -5.48 12.59 -0.59
N PHE A 124 -6.00 12.21 0.58
CA PHE A 124 -7.42 11.87 0.69
C PHE A 124 -8.34 13.05 0.37
N GLU A 125 -7.85 14.28 0.48
CA GLU A 125 -8.62 15.46 0.12
C GLU A 125 -8.97 15.51 -1.38
N SER A 126 -8.24 14.75 -2.21
CA SER A 126 -8.56 14.66 -3.64
C SER A 126 -9.79 13.78 -3.91
N ILE A 127 -10.19 12.98 -2.93
CA ILE A 127 -11.35 12.10 -3.07
C ILE A 127 -12.62 12.93 -2.84
N PRO A 128 -13.62 12.83 -3.73
CA PRO A 128 -14.90 13.53 -3.50
C PRO A 128 -15.49 13.20 -2.13
N ALA A 129 -16.07 14.22 -1.49
CA ALA A 129 -16.63 14.07 -0.14
C ALA A 129 -17.65 12.93 -0.05
N GLU A 130 -18.30 12.60 -1.15
CA GLU A 130 -19.33 11.57 -1.21
C GLU A 130 -18.82 10.21 -0.73
N TRP A 131 -17.56 9.85 -1.04
CA TRP A 131 -17.02 8.55 -0.60
C TRP A 131 -15.65 8.65 0.08
N ARG A 132 -15.21 9.84 0.43
CA ARG A 132 -13.91 10.06 1.07
C ARG A 132 -13.77 9.34 2.42
N ALA A 133 -14.77 9.51 3.28
CA ALA A 133 -14.73 8.91 4.62
C ALA A 133 -14.70 7.39 4.55
N GLU A 134 -15.44 6.81 3.62
CA GLU A 134 -15.47 5.36 3.44
C GLU A 134 -14.13 4.85 2.92
N SER A 135 -13.53 5.54 1.94
CA SER A 135 -12.22 5.19 1.40
C SER A 135 -11.16 5.25 2.49
N PHE A 136 -11.19 6.31 3.29
CA PHE A 136 -10.25 6.47 4.39
C PHE A 136 -10.37 5.32 5.39
N ARG A 137 -11.58 5.04 5.84
CA ARG A 137 -11.83 4.00 6.83
C ARG A 137 -11.42 2.62 6.32
N ARG A 138 -11.75 2.31 5.06
CA ARG A 138 -11.38 1.05 4.42
C ARG A 138 -9.86 0.89 4.39
N ASN A 139 -9.16 1.91 3.95
CA ASN A 139 -7.70 1.83 3.83
C ASN A 139 -7.02 1.87 5.19
N ASP A 140 -7.55 2.62 6.15
CA ASP A 140 -6.99 2.63 7.50
C ASP A 140 -7.01 1.22 8.10
N GLY A 141 -8.13 0.51 8.02
CA GLY A 141 -8.23 -0.86 8.48
C GLY A 141 -7.36 -1.81 7.68
N GLY A 142 -7.34 -1.62 6.37
CA GLY A 142 -6.52 -2.43 5.47
C GLY A 142 -5.04 -2.31 5.78
N TRP A 143 -4.55 -1.11 6.02
CA TRP A 143 -3.14 -0.91 6.36
C TRP A 143 -2.78 -1.49 7.72
N THR A 144 -3.68 -1.45 8.69
CA THR A 144 -3.46 -2.11 9.97
C THR A 144 -3.20 -3.60 9.76
N GLU A 145 -3.99 -4.23 8.92
CA GLU A 145 -3.82 -5.64 8.61
C GLU A 145 -2.55 -5.91 7.80
N GLN A 146 -2.26 -5.07 6.81
CA GLN A 146 -1.06 -5.25 6.00
C GLN A 146 0.22 -5.08 6.80
N MET A 147 0.22 -4.21 7.81
CA MET A 147 1.38 -4.07 8.68
C MET A 147 1.63 -5.34 9.49
N ARG A 148 0.58 -6.03 9.88
CA ARG A 148 0.71 -7.34 10.54
C ARG A 148 1.23 -8.39 9.56
N ASN A 149 0.76 -8.34 8.33
CA ASN A 149 1.17 -9.30 7.30
C ASN A 149 2.66 -9.18 7.00
N ILE A 150 3.17 -7.96 6.82
CA ILE A 150 4.59 -7.79 6.52
C ILE A 150 5.45 -8.14 7.73
N GLU A 151 5.01 -7.80 8.93
CA GLU A 151 5.72 -8.16 10.15
C GLU A 151 5.90 -9.68 10.26
N LYS A 152 4.82 -10.41 10.03
CA LYS A 152 4.86 -11.86 10.04
C LYS A 152 5.73 -12.42 8.93
N TYR A 153 5.63 -11.84 7.76
CA TYR A 153 6.36 -12.30 6.58
C TYR A 153 7.88 -12.20 6.77
N VAL A 154 8.37 -11.06 7.23
CA VAL A 154 9.82 -10.88 7.42
C VAL A 154 10.36 -11.66 8.60
N ALA A 155 9.51 -11.97 9.58
CA ALA A 155 9.93 -12.78 10.73
C ALA A 155 10.10 -14.25 10.36
N GLU A 156 9.35 -14.75 9.38
CA GLU A 156 9.37 -16.16 8.97
C GLU A 156 10.45 -16.48 7.94
N LYS A 157 10.99 -15.48 7.31
CA LYS A 157 11.98 -15.66 6.24
C LYS A 157 13.35 -15.16 6.71
#